data_1423fbeb424329f4b98fdc562ccc7327
#
_entry.id   1423fbeb424329f4b98fdc562ccc7327
#
_cell.length_a   1.000
_cell.length_b   1.000
_cell.length_c   1.000
_cell.angle_alpha   90.00
_cell.angle_beta   90.00
_cell.angle_gamma   90.00
#
_symmetry.space_group_name_H-M   'P 1'
#
loop_
_entity.id
_entity.type
_entity.pdbx_description
1 polymer ?
#
loop_
_entity_poly.entity_id
_entity_poly.type
_entity_poly.pdbx_seq_one_letter_code
_entity_poly.pdbx_strand_id
1 'polypeptide(L)'
;MPGKVIVVAAAVVDDLSHPRRLLAARRRKPQSLSGRWEFPGGKVDAPETPDDALHRELLEELGIRVSLGPELAGPDVGGWRISPTYVLRLWPAVVVVGEPRPLVEHDELRWLEPGEWLSVPWLDADVRIVRALLDLS
;
A
#
# COMPACT_ATOMS: atom_id res chain seq x y z
N MET A 1 -11.48 -7.15 -25.07
CA MET A 1 -10.63 -7.64 -23.99
C MET A 1 -10.95 -6.90 -22.70
N PRO A 2 -11.34 -7.61 -21.66
CA PRO A 2 -11.61 -6.91 -20.42
C PRO A 2 -10.31 -6.30 -19.88
N GLY A 3 -10.40 -5.04 -19.48
CA GLY A 3 -9.29 -4.38 -18.83
C GLY A 3 -9.02 -4.98 -17.47
N LYS A 4 -7.80 -4.84 -16.98
CA LYS A 4 -7.47 -5.23 -15.62
C LYS A 4 -8.03 -4.19 -14.65
N VAL A 5 -8.44 -4.66 -13.47
CA VAL A 5 -8.86 -3.77 -12.41
C VAL A 5 -7.60 -3.19 -11.75
N ILE A 6 -7.55 -1.88 -11.67
CA ILE A 6 -6.41 -1.19 -11.04
C ILE A 6 -6.69 -1.05 -9.54
N VAL A 7 -5.75 -1.54 -8.76
CA VAL A 7 -5.70 -1.33 -7.31
C VAL A 7 -4.54 -0.39 -7.04
N VAL A 8 -4.75 0.59 -6.18
CA VAL A 8 -3.70 1.53 -5.79
C VAL A 8 -3.35 1.32 -4.33
N ALA A 9 -2.08 1.50 -3.99
CA ALA A 9 -1.62 1.34 -2.62
C ALA A 9 -0.45 2.26 -2.34
N ALA A 10 -0.24 2.56 -1.07
CA ALA A 10 0.85 3.40 -0.62
C ALA A 10 1.79 2.66 0.31
N ALA A 11 3.08 2.77 0.04
CA ALA A 11 4.12 2.45 1.00
C ALA A 11 4.34 3.71 1.83
N VAL A 12 3.64 3.81 2.95
CA VAL A 12 3.73 4.99 3.83
C VAL A 12 5.01 4.85 4.64
N VAL A 13 5.90 5.83 4.47
CA VAL A 13 7.23 5.84 5.10
C VAL A 13 7.39 7.13 5.89
N ASP A 14 8.42 7.18 6.73
CA ASP A 14 8.72 8.35 7.53
C ASP A 14 9.44 9.44 6.73
N ASP A 15 10.20 9.08 5.71
CA ASP A 15 11.00 10.02 4.90
C ASP A 15 11.13 9.46 3.50
N LEU A 16 10.75 10.24 2.49
CA LEU A 16 10.83 9.79 1.09
C LEU A 16 12.27 9.67 0.59
N SER A 17 13.17 10.50 1.10
CA SER A 17 14.57 10.49 0.67
C SER A 17 15.35 9.32 1.27
N HIS A 18 15.09 9.02 2.54
CA HIS A 18 15.77 7.95 3.27
C HIS A 18 14.73 7.19 4.11
N PRO A 19 13.92 6.33 3.48
CA PRO A 19 12.90 5.59 4.20
C PRO A 19 13.53 4.66 5.25
N ARG A 20 13.13 4.83 6.50
CA ARG A 20 13.58 4.00 7.61
C ARG A 20 12.42 3.16 8.14
N ARG A 21 11.27 3.78 8.35
CA ARG A 21 10.08 3.10 8.85
C ARG A 21 9.07 2.92 7.75
N LEU A 22 8.43 1.77 7.74
CA LEU A 22 7.38 1.41 6.78
C LEU A 22 6.12 1.04 7.53
N LEU A 23 5.00 1.65 7.15
CA LEU A 23 3.71 1.35 7.76
C LEU A 23 3.11 0.10 7.13
N ALA A 24 2.72 -0.83 7.98
CA ALA A 24 2.00 -2.03 7.58
C ALA A 24 0.62 -2.04 8.24
N ALA A 25 -0.41 -2.47 7.50
CA ALA A 25 -1.77 -2.52 7.98
C ALA A 25 -2.26 -3.96 7.97
N ARG A 26 -2.82 -4.42 9.12
CA ARG A 26 -3.31 -5.78 9.25
C ARG A 26 -4.77 -5.87 8.87
N ARG A 27 -5.07 -6.77 7.95
CA ARG A 27 -6.45 -6.99 7.50
C ARG A 27 -7.26 -7.72 8.56
N ARG A 28 -8.52 -7.30 8.71
CA ARG A 28 -9.46 -7.99 9.57
C ARG A 28 -10.46 -8.85 8.78
N LYS A 29 -10.61 -8.61 7.49
CA LYS A 29 -11.54 -9.34 6.62
C LYS A 29 -11.04 -9.35 5.17
N PRO A 30 -11.46 -10.33 4.33
CA PRO A 30 -12.28 -11.48 4.72
C PRO A 30 -11.51 -12.41 5.64
N GLN A 31 -12.20 -13.35 6.28
CA GLN A 31 -11.57 -14.24 7.26
C GLN A 31 -10.36 -14.97 6.70
N SER A 32 -10.40 -15.36 5.43
CA SER A 32 -9.29 -16.07 4.78
C SER A 32 -8.00 -15.25 4.72
N LEU A 33 -8.09 -13.91 4.80
CA LEU A 33 -6.94 -13.01 4.78
C LEU A 33 -6.71 -12.32 6.11
N SER A 34 -7.56 -12.60 7.10
CA SER A 34 -7.45 -11.99 8.42
C SER A 34 -6.10 -12.32 9.06
N GLY A 35 -5.46 -11.31 9.64
CA GLY A 35 -4.13 -11.47 10.23
C GLY A 35 -2.99 -11.26 9.25
N ARG A 36 -3.26 -11.14 7.95
CA ARG A 36 -2.24 -10.80 6.96
C ARG A 36 -2.07 -9.28 6.90
N TRP A 37 -0.88 -8.86 6.57
CA TRP A 37 -0.51 -7.44 6.49
C TRP A 37 -0.40 -7.00 5.05
N GLU A 38 -0.67 -5.73 4.80
CA GLU A 38 -0.67 -5.18 3.46
C GLU A 38 -0.32 -3.70 3.46
N PHE A 39 -0.06 -3.16 2.26
CA PHE A 39 -0.02 -1.73 2.04
C PHE A 39 -1.46 -1.22 2.00
N PRO A 40 -1.77 -0.10 2.67
CA PRO A 40 -3.11 0.47 2.59
C PRO A 40 -3.41 1.00 1.18
N GLY A 41 -4.66 0.88 0.77
CA GLY A 41 -5.12 1.31 -0.55
C GLY A 41 -6.43 0.66 -0.92
N GLY A 42 -6.75 0.65 -2.19
CA GLY A 42 -8.00 0.07 -2.67
C GLY A 42 -8.18 0.21 -4.16
N LYS A 43 -9.39 -0.07 -4.63
CA LYS A 43 -9.72 -0.03 -6.05
C LYS A 43 -9.95 1.40 -6.51
N VAL A 44 -9.59 1.66 -7.76
CA VAL A 44 -9.91 2.93 -8.42
C VAL A 44 -11.37 2.88 -8.85
N ASP A 45 -12.14 3.90 -8.46
CA ASP A 45 -13.54 4.06 -8.86
C ASP A 45 -13.60 5.05 -10.01
N ALA A 46 -14.03 4.59 -11.19
CA ALA A 46 -14.17 5.50 -12.32
C ALA A 46 -15.19 6.61 -11.96
N PRO A 47 -14.95 7.86 -12.34
CA PRO A 47 -13.90 8.36 -13.24
C PRO A 47 -12.64 8.90 -12.55
N GLU A 48 -12.40 8.59 -11.28
CA GLU A 48 -11.22 9.13 -10.60
C GLU A 48 -9.92 8.61 -11.20
N THR A 49 -8.86 9.41 -11.06
CA THR A 49 -7.51 8.99 -11.45
C THR A 49 -6.93 8.07 -10.38
N PRO A 50 -5.91 7.25 -10.71
CA PRO A 50 -5.30 6.37 -9.70
C PRO A 50 -4.76 7.11 -8.47
N ASP A 51 -4.10 8.24 -8.65
CA ASP A 51 -3.58 9.00 -7.50
C ASP A 51 -4.70 9.62 -6.67
N ASP A 52 -5.77 10.11 -7.29
CA ASP A 52 -6.94 10.60 -6.55
C ASP A 52 -7.60 9.46 -5.77
N ALA A 53 -7.70 8.28 -6.37
CA ALA A 53 -8.22 7.10 -5.69
C ALA A 53 -7.39 6.76 -4.45
N LEU A 54 -6.07 6.84 -4.57
CA LEU A 54 -5.17 6.54 -3.46
C LEU A 54 -5.36 7.54 -2.31
N HIS A 55 -5.44 8.83 -2.62
CA HIS A 55 -5.70 9.84 -1.59
C HIS A 55 -7.03 9.59 -0.88
N ARG A 56 -8.07 9.25 -1.63
CA ARG A 56 -9.39 8.94 -1.06
C ARG A 56 -9.32 7.71 -0.16
N GLU A 57 -8.70 6.64 -0.63
CA GLU A 57 -8.60 5.40 0.14
C GLU A 57 -7.82 5.59 1.44
N LEU A 58 -6.72 6.34 1.41
CA LEU A 58 -5.93 6.58 2.61
C LEU A 58 -6.69 7.41 3.64
N LEU A 59 -7.51 8.36 3.17
CA LEU A 59 -8.35 9.14 4.06
C LEU A 59 -9.43 8.25 4.70
N GLU A 60 -10.08 7.41 3.89
CA GLU A 60 -11.14 6.51 4.38
C GLU A 60 -10.60 5.43 5.32
N GLU A 61 -9.46 4.83 4.98
CA GLU A 61 -8.94 3.67 5.70
C GLU A 61 -8.09 4.05 6.92
N LEU A 62 -7.37 5.16 6.85
CA LEU A 62 -6.41 5.53 7.89
C LEU A 62 -6.60 6.93 8.46
N GLY A 63 -7.46 7.73 7.87
CA GLY A 63 -7.70 9.10 8.33
C GLY A 63 -6.54 10.04 8.07
N ILE A 64 -5.77 9.81 7.02
CA ILE A 64 -4.57 10.62 6.73
C ILE A 64 -4.63 11.23 5.33
N ARG A 65 -3.88 12.33 5.17
CA ARG A 65 -3.53 12.90 3.89
C ARG A 65 -2.02 12.78 3.72
N VAL A 66 -1.60 12.49 2.50
CA VAL A 66 -0.20 12.17 2.21
C VAL A 66 0.34 13.01 1.07
N SER A 67 1.66 13.07 0.98
CA SER A 67 2.38 13.51 -0.21
C SER A 67 3.00 12.28 -0.84
N LEU A 68 2.78 12.10 -2.16
CA LEU A 68 3.27 10.93 -2.89
C LEU A 68 4.65 11.17 -3.45
N GLY A 69 5.51 10.17 -3.34
CA GLY A 69 6.76 10.12 -4.08
C GLY A 69 6.55 9.51 -5.47
N PRO A 70 7.65 9.26 -6.20
CA PRO A 70 7.54 8.64 -7.52
C PRO A 70 6.96 7.24 -7.43
N GLU A 71 6.09 6.90 -8.36
CA GLU A 71 5.51 5.56 -8.42
C GLU A 71 6.61 4.51 -8.54
N LEU A 72 6.50 3.44 -7.76
CA LEU A 72 7.41 2.30 -7.85
C LEU A 72 6.95 1.39 -8.97
N ALA A 73 7.67 1.41 -10.09
CA ALA A 73 7.34 0.59 -11.23
C ALA A 73 7.49 -0.89 -10.90
N GLY A 74 6.49 -1.68 -11.28
CA GLY A 74 6.53 -3.12 -11.11
C GLY A 74 7.07 -3.82 -12.34
N PRO A 75 7.28 -5.15 -12.24
CA PRO A 75 7.81 -5.96 -13.34
C PRO A 75 6.78 -6.27 -14.42
N ASP A 76 5.51 -6.02 -14.13
CA ASP A 76 4.41 -6.38 -15.02
C ASP A 76 3.88 -5.15 -15.77
N VAL A 77 3.13 -5.38 -16.84
CA VAL A 77 2.50 -4.29 -17.58
C VAL A 77 1.48 -3.61 -16.67
N GLY A 78 1.68 -2.31 -16.45
CA GLY A 78 0.77 -1.50 -15.64
C GLY A 78 1.06 -1.51 -14.15
N GLY A 79 2.07 -2.27 -13.68
CA GLY A 79 2.47 -2.25 -12.27
C GLY A 79 2.83 -3.62 -11.72
N TRP A 80 2.19 -4.01 -10.61
CA TRP A 80 2.47 -5.26 -9.90
C TRP A 80 1.24 -6.17 -10.04
N ARG A 81 1.39 -7.25 -10.77
CA ARG A 81 0.28 -8.16 -10.98
C ARG A 81 -0.04 -8.92 -9.70
N ILE A 82 -1.31 -8.82 -9.26
CA ILE A 82 -1.80 -9.55 -8.09
C ILE A 82 -2.45 -10.87 -8.54
N SER A 83 -3.21 -10.81 -9.63
CA SER A 83 -3.96 -11.93 -10.16
C SER A 83 -4.18 -11.69 -11.65
N PRO A 84 -4.78 -12.65 -12.39
CA PRO A 84 -5.12 -12.39 -13.80
C PRO A 84 -5.99 -11.14 -14.01
N THR A 85 -6.75 -10.73 -13.00
CA THR A 85 -7.69 -9.61 -13.09
C THR A 85 -7.14 -8.32 -12.50
N TYR A 86 -6.32 -8.40 -11.44
CA TYR A 86 -5.92 -7.23 -10.66
C TYR A 86 -4.46 -6.87 -10.87
N VAL A 87 -4.21 -5.57 -11.06
CA VAL A 87 -2.87 -4.98 -11.10
C VAL A 87 -2.77 -3.90 -10.05
N LEU A 88 -1.72 -3.96 -9.24
CA LEU A 88 -1.47 -2.98 -8.18
C LEU A 88 -0.47 -1.94 -8.67
N ARG A 89 -0.81 -0.68 -8.46
CA ARG A 89 0.12 0.44 -8.65
C ARG A 89 0.47 0.98 -7.27
N LEU A 90 1.76 1.15 -7.02
CA LEU A 90 2.27 1.52 -5.70
C LEU A 90 3.06 2.81 -5.74
N TRP A 91 2.78 3.69 -4.78
CA TRP A 91 3.56 4.91 -4.55
C TRP A 91 4.10 4.92 -3.13
N PRO A 92 5.37 5.31 -2.93
CA PRO A 92 5.81 5.69 -1.60
C PRO A 92 5.13 7.00 -1.20
N ALA A 93 4.87 7.16 0.08
CA ALA A 93 4.12 8.33 0.57
C ALA A 93 4.58 8.70 1.97
N VAL A 94 4.47 9.99 2.31
CA VAL A 94 4.65 10.47 3.69
C VAL A 94 3.37 11.15 4.15
N VAL A 95 3.07 11.02 5.43
CA VAL A 95 1.90 11.65 6.03
C VAL A 95 2.15 13.14 6.16
N VAL A 96 1.21 13.95 5.68
CA VAL A 96 1.27 15.41 5.84
C VAL A 96 0.16 15.95 6.74
N VAL A 97 -0.96 15.23 6.87
CA VAL A 97 -2.06 15.60 7.77
C VAL A 97 -2.61 14.35 8.43
N GLY A 98 -2.83 14.41 9.73
CA GLY A 98 -3.45 13.35 10.51
C GLY A 98 -2.43 12.36 11.06
N GLU A 99 -2.94 11.43 11.85
CA GLU A 99 -2.18 10.33 12.40
C GLU A 99 -2.84 9.03 11.96
N PRO A 100 -2.09 8.10 11.36
CA PRO A 100 -2.69 6.87 10.87
C PRO A 100 -3.38 6.08 11.96
N ARG A 101 -4.62 5.65 11.71
CA ARG A 101 -5.40 4.81 12.61
C ARG A 101 -6.07 3.72 11.81
N PRO A 102 -6.18 2.49 12.39
CA PRO A 102 -6.89 1.42 11.70
C PRO A 102 -8.40 1.72 11.76
N LEU A 103 -9.00 1.97 10.61
CA LEU A 103 -10.42 2.24 10.52
C LEU A 103 -11.16 0.97 10.04
N VAL A 104 -11.89 1.02 8.92
CA VAL A 104 -12.84 -0.01 8.56
C VAL A 104 -12.21 -1.37 8.22
N GLU A 105 -11.19 -1.36 7.36
CA GLU A 105 -10.63 -2.58 6.77
C GLU A 105 -9.56 -3.24 7.64
N HIS A 106 -9.00 -2.52 8.58
CA HIS A 106 -7.84 -2.94 9.33
C HIS A 106 -8.11 -2.92 10.83
N ASP A 107 -7.46 -3.81 11.57
CA ASP A 107 -7.58 -3.87 13.02
C ASP A 107 -6.29 -3.49 13.74
N GLU A 108 -5.19 -3.35 13.01
CA GLU A 108 -3.91 -2.95 13.61
C GLU A 108 -3.05 -2.27 12.56
N LEU A 109 -2.26 -1.28 12.97
CA LEU A 109 -1.19 -0.68 12.18
C LEU A 109 0.11 -0.89 12.91
N ARG A 110 1.19 -1.04 12.15
CA ARG A 110 2.52 -1.17 12.75
C ARG A 110 3.53 -0.42 11.88
N TRP A 111 4.32 0.43 12.54
CA TRP A 111 5.49 1.03 11.91
C TRP A 111 6.63 0.04 12.06
N LEU A 112 7.08 -0.50 10.94
CA LEU A 112 8.20 -1.46 10.91
C LEU A 112 9.51 -0.69 10.88
N GLU A 113 10.40 -1.01 11.82
CA GLU A 113 11.70 -0.36 11.95
C GLU A 113 12.68 -0.91 10.91
N PRO A 114 13.81 -0.22 10.69
CA PRO A 114 14.85 -0.74 9.78
C PRO A 114 15.25 -2.15 10.17
N GLY A 115 15.33 -3.03 9.17
CA GLY A 115 15.65 -4.44 9.39
C GLY A 115 14.45 -5.31 9.72
N GLU A 116 13.26 -4.72 9.89
CA GLU A 116 12.05 -5.46 10.29
C GLU A 116 10.96 -5.44 9.22
N TRP A 117 11.23 -4.91 8.05
CA TRP A 117 10.19 -4.73 7.02
C TRP A 117 9.57 -6.05 6.56
N LEU A 118 10.28 -7.16 6.69
CA LEU A 118 9.77 -8.49 6.34
C LEU A 118 9.35 -9.30 7.57
N SER A 119 9.23 -8.67 8.74
CA SER A 119 8.95 -9.38 10.00
C SER A 119 7.49 -9.73 10.20
N VAL A 120 6.58 -9.20 9.38
CA VAL A 120 5.14 -9.48 9.48
C VAL A 120 4.70 -10.37 8.33
N PRO A 121 3.61 -11.13 8.48
CA PRO A 121 3.11 -11.98 7.39
C PRO A 121 2.34 -11.17 6.36
N TRP A 122 3.07 -10.54 5.46
CA TRP A 122 2.48 -9.77 4.35
C TRP A 122 1.67 -10.67 3.43
N LEU A 123 0.66 -10.10 2.75
CA LEU A 123 0.05 -10.74 1.61
C LEU A 123 1.14 -11.09 0.60
N ASP A 124 0.98 -12.23 -0.08
CA ASP A 124 2.01 -12.74 -0.99
C ASP A 124 2.41 -11.73 -2.06
N ALA A 125 1.43 -11.03 -2.63
CA ALA A 125 1.71 -10.03 -3.67
C ALA A 125 2.55 -8.88 -3.12
N ASP A 126 2.42 -8.54 -1.85
CA ASP A 126 3.11 -7.40 -1.25
C ASP A 126 4.56 -7.73 -0.87
N VAL A 127 4.89 -9.00 -0.65
CA VAL A 127 6.26 -9.40 -0.30
C VAL A 127 7.25 -8.95 -1.37
N ARG A 128 6.93 -9.13 -2.65
CA ARG A 128 7.80 -8.72 -3.74
C ARG A 128 8.03 -7.21 -3.74
N ILE A 129 7.00 -6.46 -3.39
CA ILE A 129 7.08 -5.00 -3.34
C ILE A 129 7.97 -4.55 -2.18
N VAL A 130 7.81 -5.17 -1.00
CA VAL A 130 8.68 -4.87 0.15
C VAL A 130 10.14 -5.13 -0.22
N ARG A 131 10.43 -6.23 -0.89
CA ARG A 131 11.79 -6.56 -1.32
C ARG A 131 12.33 -5.51 -2.30
N ALA A 132 11.50 -5.07 -3.25
CA ALA A 132 11.90 -4.02 -4.19
C ALA A 132 12.20 -2.70 -3.47
N LEU A 133 11.39 -2.35 -2.48
CA LEU A 133 11.63 -1.15 -1.67
C LEU A 133 12.95 -1.26 -0.90
N LEU A 134 13.27 -2.43 -0.37
CA LEU A 134 14.54 -2.66 0.34
C LEU A 134 15.73 -2.52 -0.60
N ASP A 135 15.59 -2.95 -1.86
CA ASP A 135 16.66 -2.85 -2.85
C ASP A 135 16.98 -1.41 -3.25
N LEU A 136 16.03 -0.49 -3.05
CA LEU A 136 16.23 0.93 -3.32
C LEU A 136 16.93 1.68 -2.18
N SER A 137 17.05 1.06 -1.03
CA SER A 137 17.58 1.71 0.18
C SER A 137 19.09 1.61 0.28
#